data_250db719aa322958c08723578e0f9c29
#
_entry.id   250db719aa322958c08723578e0f9c29
#
_cell.length_a   1.000
_cell.length_b   1.000
_cell.length_c   1.000
_cell.angle_alpha   90.00
_cell.angle_beta   90.00
_cell.angle_gamma   90.00
#
_symmetry.space_group_name_H-M   'P 1'
#
loop_
_entity.id
_entity.type
_entity.pdbx_description
1 polymer ?
#
loop_
_entity_poly.entity_id
_entity_poly.type
_entity_poly.pdbx_seq_one_letter_code
_entity_poly.pdbx_strand_id
1 'polypeptide(L)'
;MPKPTANFDTIRKIGLALPGVEESVAWGTPVLKVHGKLFAGIAIHSSAEPGSLMVRMAPEDRDELISAAPDVYYVTDHYAKHPVVLVRLARLQRDQLRDLLAAARQCVLAHAERSPKKAPLHEYKGHSARR
;
A
#
# COMPACT_ATOMS: atom_id res chain seq x y z
N MET A 1 -16.78 24.02 6.22
CA MET A 1 -16.77 22.66 6.62
C MET A 1 -15.67 21.86 5.96
N PRO A 2 -14.78 21.32 6.73
CA PRO A 2 -13.69 20.56 6.12
C PRO A 2 -14.23 19.33 5.43
N LYS A 3 -13.76 19.07 4.27
CA LYS A 3 -14.11 17.88 3.57
C LYS A 3 -13.33 16.72 4.12
N PRO A 4 -13.94 15.55 4.16
CA PRO A 4 -13.16 14.34 4.43
C PRO A 4 -12.10 14.25 3.35
N THR A 5 -10.99 13.78 3.69
CA THR A 5 -9.88 13.62 2.79
C THR A 5 -10.20 12.69 1.63
N ALA A 6 -11.20 11.96 1.74
CA ALA A 6 -11.29 10.63 1.29
C ALA A 6 -12.02 10.38 0.00
N ASN A 7 -11.43 10.72 -1.12
CA ASN A 7 -11.82 10.02 -2.34
C ASN A 7 -10.56 9.72 -3.13
N PHE A 8 -10.71 8.91 -4.17
CA PHE A 8 -9.53 8.51 -4.93
C PHE A 8 -8.89 9.66 -5.67
N ASP A 9 -9.63 10.71 -5.98
CA ASP A 9 -9.03 11.89 -6.61
C ASP A 9 -7.95 12.51 -5.74
N THR A 10 -8.21 12.61 -4.44
CA THR A 10 -7.22 13.12 -3.49
C THR A 10 -6.02 12.17 -3.42
N ILE A 11 -6.29 10.87 -3.36
CA ILE A 11 -5.24 9.86 -3.32
C ILE A 11 -4.38 9.94 -4.57
N ARG A 12 -5.02 10.08 -5.72
CA ARG A 12 -4.32 10.20 -7.00
C ARG A 12 -3.39 11.39 -7.03
N LYS A 13 -3.90 12.55 -6.61
CA LYS A 13 -3.11 13.79 -6.64
C LYS A 13 -1.88 13.68 -5.74
N ILE A 14 -2.07 13.18 -4.55
CA ILE A 14 -0.97 13.04 -3.60
C ILE A 14 0.02 11.99 -4.08
N GLY A 15 -0.51 10.84 -4.50
CA GLY A 15 0.34 9.73 -4.90
C GLY A 15 1.16 10.02 -6.15
N LEU A 16 0.54 10.64 -7.14
CA LEU A 16 1.24 10.91 -8.39
C LEU A 16 2.30 12.00 -8.23
N ALA A 17 2.25 12.76 -7.15
CA ALA A 17 3.32 13.70 -6.83
C ALA A 17 4.57 13.00 -6.30
N LEU A 18 4.47 11.74 -5.89
CA LEU A 18 5.63 10.98 -5.41
C LEU A 18 6.43 10.45 -6.60
N PRO A 19 7.76 10.42 -6.49
CA PRO A 19 8.59 9.99 -7.63
C PRO A 19 8.31 8.55 -8.06
N GLY A 20 8.17 8.36 -9.36
CA GLY A 20 8.03 7.03 -9.95
C GLY A 20 6.67 6.39 -9.81
N VAL A 21 5.69 7.10 -9.28
CA VAL A 21 4.35 6.55 -9.09
C VAL A 21 3.54 6.70 -10.37
N GLU A 22 2.82 5.65 -10.72
CA GLU A 22 1.94 5.63 -11.88
C GLU A 22 0.56 5.17 -11.46
N GLU A 23 -0.45 5.69 -12.13
CA GLU A 23 -1.80 5.17 -11.95
C GLU A 23 -2.02 3.99 -12.90
N SER A 24 -2.75 2.99 -12.43
CA SER A 24 -3.08 1.82 -13.21
C SER A 24 -4.48 1.37 -12.84
N VAL A 25 -4.88 0.23 -13.36
CA VAL A 25 -6.19 -0.35 -13.05
C VAL A 25 -5.97 -1.79 -12.60
N ALA A 26 -6.61 -2.17 -11.52
CA ALA A 26 -6.62 -3.55 -11.05
C ALA A 26 -8.03 -3.86 -10.57
N TRP A 27 -8.54 -5.02 -10.98
CA TRP A 27 -9.89 -5.46 -10.62
C TRP A 27 -10.95 -4.41 -10.97
N GLY A 28 -10.74 -3.69 -12.07
CA GLY A 28 -11.70 -2.70 -12.54
C GLY A 28 -11.68 -1.37 -11.79
N THR A 29 -10.73 -1.15 -10.90
CA THR A 29 -10.63 0.10 -10.13
C THR A 29 -9.26 0.73 -10.29
N PRO A 30 -9.16 2.06 -10.13
CA PRO A 30 -7.86 2.70 -10.19
C PRO A 30 -6.99 2.34 -8.99
N VAL A 31 -5.72 2.14 -9.26
CA VAL A 31 -4.72 1.83 -8.22
C VAL A 31 -3.46 2.63 -8.51
N LEU A 32 -2.58 2.73 -7.52
CA LEU A 32 -1.28 3.35 -7.68
C LEU A 32 -0.18 2.30 -7.60
N LYS A 33 0.77 2.40 -8.50
CA LYS A 33 1.91 1.49 -8.56
C LYS A 33 3.21 2.27 -8.57
N VAL A 34 4.25 1.63 -8.07
CA VAL A 34 5.62 2.13 -8.20
C VAL A 34 6.46 0.95 -8.65
N HIS A 35 7.26 1.15 -9.70
CA HIS A 35 8.07 0.08 -10.31
C HIS A 35 7.20 -1.15 -10.66
N GLY A 36 6.01 -0.89 -11.18
CA GLY A 36 5.09 -1.96 -11.57
C GLY A 36 4.41 -2.69 -10.43
N LYS A 37 4.64 -2.29 -9.18
CA LYS A 37 4.09 -2.96 -8.01
C LYS A 37 3.01 -2.09 -7.39
N LEU A 38 1.88 -2.70 -7.10
CA LEU A 38 0.75 -2.00 -6.47
C LEU A 38 1.11 -1.65 -5.04
N PHE A 39 0.89 -0.39 -4.64
CA PHE A 39 1.12 -0.01 -3.26
C PHE A 39 -0.08 0.68 -2.60
N ALA A 40 -1.07 1.09 -3.37
CA ALA A 40 -2.28 1.70 -2.81
C ALA A 40 -3.44 1.57 -3.78
N GLY A 41 -4.64 1.40 -3.26
CA GLY A 41 -5.85 1.34 -4.06
C GLY A 41 -7.07 1.19 -3.16
N ILE A 42 -8.24 1.42 -3.73
CA ILE A 42 -9.48 1.23 -2.96
C ILE A 42 -9.67 -0.27 -2.72
N ALA A 43 -9.97 -0.62 -1.48
CA ALA A 43 -10.20 -2.02 -1.10
C ALA A 43 -11.55 -2.46 -1.63
N ILE A 44 -11.56 -3.51 -2.44
CA ILE A 44 -12.79 -3.94 -3.15
C ILE A 44 -13.40 -5.22 -2.60
N HIS A 45 -12.68 -5.94 -1.75
CA HIS A 45 -13.22 -7.16 -1.17
C HIS A 45 -14.35 -6.83 -0.19
N SER A 46 -15.37 -7.68 -0.15
CA SER A 46 -16.55 -7.42 0.66
C SER A 46 -16.26 -7.37 2.17
N SER A 47 -15.12 -7.92 2.61
CA SER A 47 -14.75 -7.84 4.03
C SER A 47 -14.32 -6.45 4.45
N ALA A 48 -13.92 -5.60 3.50
CA ALA A 48 -13.50 -4.24 3.81
C ALA A 48 -14.70 -3.32 3.90
N GLU A 49 -14.62 -2.33 4.80
CA GLU A 49 -15.66 -1.30 4.84
C GLU A 49 -15.63 -0.50 3.54
N PRO A 50 -16.79 -0.11 3.01
CA PRO A 50 -16.84 0.64 1.77
C PRO A 50 -15.99 1.90 1.84
N GLY A 51 -15.22 2.16 0.81
CA GLY A 51 -14.39 3.35 0.75
C GLY A 51 -13.07 3.25 1.49
N SER A 52 -12.74 2.08 2.02
CA SER A 52 -11.43 1.89 2.66
C SER A 52 -10.32 1.90 1.62
N LEU A 53 -9.19 2.44 2.00
CA LEU A 53 -7.98 2.41 1.19
C LEU A 53 -7.13 1.23 1.62
N MET A 54 -6.62 0.48 0.65
CA MET A 54 -5.65 -0.58 0.90
C MET A 54 -4.27 -0.02 0.60
N VAL A 55 -3.34 -0.16 1.55
CA VAL A 55 -2.00 0.41 1.44
C VAL A 55 -0.97 -0.65 1.78
N ARG A 56 0.09 -0.74 0.99
CA ARG A 56 1.17 -1.68 1.24
C ARG A 56 1.88 -1.33 2.54
N MET A 57 2.09 -2.33 3.39
CA MET A 57 2.76 -2.11 4.67
C MET A 57 3.24 -3.43 5.25
N ALA A 58 4.42 -3.43 5.86
CA ALA A 58 4.92 -4.62 6.54
C ALA A 58 4.00 -4.98 7.71
N PRO A 59 3.78 -6.27 7.97
CA PRO A 59 2.85 -6.67 9.04
C PRO A 59 3.19 -6.09 10.41
N GLU A 60 4.46 -5.95 10.75
CA GLU A 60 4.87 -5.37 12.03
C GLU A 60 4.44 -3.91 12.15
N ASP A 61 4.64 -3.14 11.08
CA ASP A 61 4.24 -1.73 11.05
C ASP A 61 2.73 -1.61 11.06
N ARG A 62 2.05 -2.50 10.35
CA ARG A 62 0.60 -2.55 10.34
C ARG A 62 0.05 -2.75 11.74
N ASP A 63 0.62 -3.71 12.48
CA ASP A 63 0.13 -4.01 13.82
C ASP A 63 0.33 -2.82 14.75
N GLU A 64 1.42 -2.09 14.60
CA GLU A 64 1.66 -0.88 15.38
C GLU A 64 0.64 0.20 15.08
N LEU A 65 0.33 0.41 13.81
CA LEU A 65 -0.67 1.41 13.43
C LEU A 65 -2.05 1.05 13.97
N ILE A 66 -2.43 -0.21 13.87
CA ILE A 66 -3.73 -0.65 14.35
C ILE A 66 -3.81 -0.47 15.87
N SER A 67 -2.73 -0.78 16.59
CA SER A 67 -2.70 -0.56 18.03
C SER A 67 -2.81 0.91 18.39
N ALA A 68 -2.15 1.77 17.64
CA ALA A 68 -2.12 3.21 17.94
C ALA A 68 -3.41 3.91 17.58
N ALA A 69 -4.07 3.49 16.50
CA ALA A 69 -5.27 4.17 16.01
C ALA A 69 -6.25 3.19 15.39
N PRO A 70 -6.89 2.35 16.22
CA PRO A 70 -7.78 1.30 15.68
C PRO A 70 -9.04 1.83 15.02
N ASP A 71 -9.37 3.10 15.23
CA ASP A 71 -10.50 3.72 14.53
C ASP A 71 -10.12 4.19 13.12
N VAL A 72 -8.84 4.24 12.80
CA VAL A 72 -8.36 4.64 11.47
C VAL A 72 -7.87 3.44 10.68
N TYR A 73 -7.09 2.58 11.30
CA TYR A 73 -6.43 1.46 10.64
C TYR A 73 -7.00 0.14 11.10
N TYR A 74 -7.15 -0.80 10.17
CA TYR A 74 -7.64 -2.13 10.51
C TYR A 74 -7.19 -3.12 9.44
N VAL A 75 -7.46 -4.38 9.67
CA VAL A 75 -7.25 -5.42 8.66
C VAL A 75 -8.30 -6.51 8.86
N THR A 76 -8.69 -7.15 7.78
CA THR A 76 -9.61 -8.28 7.83
C THR A 76 -8.85 -9.56 7.53
N ASP A 77 -9.47 -10.71 7.80
CA ASP A 77 -8.84 -12.00 7.52
C ASP A 77 -8.39 -12.12 6.07
N HIS A 78 -9.22 -11.62 5.17
CA HIS A 78 -8.86 -11.69 3.74
C HIS A 78 -7.58 -10.93 3.45
N TYR A 79 -7.45 -9.70 3.99
CA TYR A 79 -6.31 -8.84 3.71
C TYR A 79 -5.11 -9.16 4.59
N ALA A 80 -5.31 -9.82 5.72
CA ALA A 80 -4.21 -10.14 6.64
C ALA A 80 -3.18 -11.08 6.01
N LYS A 81 -3.56 -11.78 4.96
CA LYS A 81 -2.65 -12.67 4.23
C LYS A 81 -1.61 -11.91 3.41
N HIS A 82 -1.79 -10.62 3.25
CA HIS A 82 -0.95 -9.78 2.41
C HIS A 82 -0.30 -8.69 3.26
N PRO A 83 0.84 -8.14 2.84
CA PRO A 83 1.48 -7.04 3.58
C PRO A 83 0.78 -5.71 3.26
N VAL A 84 -0.42 -5.57 3.77
CA VAL A 84 -1.26 -4.38 3.56
C VAL A 84 -2.00 -4.02 4.84
N VAL A 85 -2.42 -2.77 4.93
CA VAL A 85 -3.32 -2.29 5.96
C VAL A 85 -4.51 -1.62 5.28
N LEU A 86 -5.68 -1.68 5.93
CA LEU A 86 -6.85 -0.98 5.47
C LEU A 86 -7.03 0.30 6.27
N VAL A 87 -7.46 1.36 5.61
CA VAL A 87 -7.52 2.68 6.19
C VAL A 87 -8.91 3.26 5.99
N ARG A 88 -9.52 3.74 7.08
CA ARG A 88 -10.79 4.46 6.99
C ARG A 88 -10.48 5.90 6.61
N LEU A 89 -10.62 6.19 5.32
CA LEU A 89 -10.20 7.49 4.79
C LEU A 89 -10.89 8.67 5.46
N ALA A 90 -12.14 8.48 5.88
CA ALA A 90 -12.89 9.56 6.52
C ALA A 90 -12.27 10.01 7.84
N ARG A 91 -11.38 9.21 8.41
CA ARG A 91 -10.73 9.50 9.67
C ARG A 91 -9.29 9.97 9.52
N LEU A 92 -8.82 10.13 8.28
CA LEU A 92 -7.43 10.43 8.01
C LEU A 92 -7.29 11.85 7.48
N GLN A 93 -6.34 12.61 8.02
CA GLN A 93 -6.02 13.94 7.55
C GLN A 93 -5.17 13.85 6.27
N ARG A 94 -5.19 14.93 5.49
CA ARG A 94 -4.44 14.96 4.24
C ARG A 94 -2.94 14.73 4.44
N ASP A 95 -2.37 15.37 5.47
CA ASP A 95 -0.95 15.19 5.74
C ASP A 95 -0.62 13.76 6.12
N GLN A 96 -1.51 13.15 6.89
CA GLN A 96 -1.35 11.75 7.26
C GLN A 96 -1.44 10.83 6.05
N LEU A 97 -2.36 11.16 5.14
CA LEU A 97 -2.50 10.38 3.90
C LEU A 97 -1.23 10.47 3.05
N ARG A 98 -0.67 11.67 2.93
CA ARG A 98 0.56 11.84 2.18
C ARG A 98 1.70 11.01 2.79
N ASP A 99 1.84 11.08 4.11
CA ASP A 99 2.89 10.33 4.80
C ASP A 99 2.68 8.82 4.64
N LEU A 100 1.43 8.40 4.70
CA LEU A 100 1.09 6.99 4.55
C LEU A 100 1.42 6.48 3.15
N LEU A 101 1.06 7.25 2.13
CA LEU A 101 1.37 6.86 0.74
C LEU A 101 2.87 6.84 0.49
N ALA A 102 3.59 7.82 1.05
CA ALA A 102 5.04 7.84 0.92
C ALA A 102 5.67 6.63 1.60
N ALA A 103 5.17 6.26 2.77
CA ALA A 103 5.67 5.09 3.48
C ALA A 103 5.36 3.79 2.72
N ALA A 104 4.19 3.71 2.10
CA ALA A 104 3.82 2.54 1.31
C ALA A 104 4.71 2.40 0.08
N ARG A 105 4.97 3.51 -0.59
CA ARG A 105 5.89 3.53 -1.72
C ARG A 105 7.27 3.05 -1.29
N GLN A 106 7.75 3.57 -0.17
CA GLN A 106 9.06 3.20 0.35
C GLN A 106 9.12 1.73 0.74
N CYS A 107 8.02 1.20 1.28
CA CYS A 107 7.93 -0.21 1.61
C CYS A 107 8.16 -1.10 0.38
N VAL A 108 7.53 -0.75 -0.73
CA VAL A 108 7.71 -1.49 -1.98
C VAL A 108 9.15 -1.39 -2.47
N LEU A 109 9.73 -0.19 -2.44
CA LEU A 109 11.10 0.01 -2.93
C LEU A 109 12.11 -0.72 -2.06
N ALA A 110 11.93 -0.68 -0.75
CA ALA A 110 12.84 -1.38 0.15
C ALA A 110 12.76 -2.88 -0.04
N HIS A 111 11.55 -3.40 -0.25
CA HIS A 111 11.38 -4.82 -0.51
C HIS A 111 12.05 -5.23 -1.81
N ALA A 112 11.91 -4.43 -2.85
CA ALA A 112 12.53 -4.70 -4.13
C ALA A 112 14.06 -4.71 -4.03
N GLU A 113 14.61 -3.81 -3.22
CA GLU A 113 16.06 -3.75 -3.02
C GLU A 113 16.59 -4.95 -2.26
N ARG A 114 15.80 -5.48 -1.34
CA ARG A 114 16.22 -6.62 -0.54
C ARG A 114 16.00 -7.95 -1.23
N SER A 115 15.13 -7.99 -2.23
CA SER A 115 14.89 -9.20 -2.99
C SER A 115 15.86 -9.24 -4.15
N PRO A 116 16.86 -10.09 -4.10
CA PRO A 116 17.71 -10.25 -5.29
C PRO A 116 16.85 -10.79 -6.39
N LYS A 117 17.05 -10.48 -7.45
CA LYS A 117 16.12 -10.86 -8.43
C LYS A 117 16.16 -12.24 -8.84
N LYS A 118 15.96 -12.42 -8.33
CA LYS A 118 15.83 -13.23 -8.18
C LYS A 118 16.25 -13.70 -8.62
N ALA A 119 17.03 -13.57 -8.65
CA ALA A 119 17.39 -14.01 -8.55
C ALA A 119 17.81 -14.46 -8.75
N PRO A 120 18.21 -14.53 -9.00
CA PRO A 120 18.41 -15.16 -8.86
C PRO A 120 18.53 -15.70 -8.86
N LEU A 121 18.76 -15.70 -9.39
CA LEU A 121 18.64 -16.46 -9.12
C LEU A 121 18.73 -16.75 -9.10
N HIS A 122 19.19 -16.59 -9.35
CA HIS A 122 19.22 -17.06 -9.05
C HIS A 122 19.41 -17.09 -8.92
N GLU A 123 19.85 -17.13 -9.06
CA GLU A 123 20.08 -17.54 -8.58
C GLU A 123 19.93 -17.76 -8.30
N TYR A 124 20.48 -17.92 -8.79
CA TYR A 124 20.56 -18.50 -8.23
C TYR A 124 20.55 -18.62 -8.23
N LYS A 125 21.01 -18.87 -8.47
CA LYS A 125 21.14 -19.46 -8.21
C LYS A 125 21.15 -19.40 -8.09
N GLY A 126 22.06 -19.49 -8.50
CA GLY A 126 22.10 -19.94 -8.18
C GLY A 126 22.05 -19.50 -8.17
N HIS A 127 22.25 -19.89 -8.06
CA HIS A 127 22.47 -20.06 -7.53
C HIS A 127 22.57 -19.51 -7.47
N SER A 128 23.27 -19.65 -8.02
CA SER A 128 23.46 -19.91 -7.61
C SER A 128 23.50 -19.51 -7.52
N ALA A 129 24.47 -19.74 -7.76
CA ALA A 129 24.29 -20.02 -7.47
C ALA A 129 24.13 -19.72 -7.46
N ARG A 130 24.11 -19.76 -7.28
CA ARG A 130 24.09 -20.01 -7.02
C ARG A 130 23.87 -19.73 -7.15
N ARG A 131 24.37 -19.83 -7.53
CA ARG A 131 24.27 -20.17 -7.41
C ARG A 131 24.02 -19.95 -7.50
#